data_f1284b60560a6a909b3d54b7057162dd
#
_entry.id   f1284b60560a6a909b3d54b7057162dd
#
_cell.length_a   1.000
_cell.length_b   1.000
_cell.length_c   1.000
_cell.angle_alpha   90.00
_cell.angle_beta   90.00
_cell.angle_gamma   90.00
#
_symmetry.space_group_name_H-M   'P 1'
#
loop_
_entity.id
_entity.type
_entity.pdbx_description
1 polymer ?
#
loop_
_entity_poly.entity_id
_entity_poly.type
_entity_poly.pdbx_seq_one_letter_code
_entity_poly.pdbx_strand_id
1 'polypeptide(L)'
;MSDPSRAQMSGPLLSFAAGFAEELAGQGYRPTGICAQLQLMAHASRWLAAQGLGVEGFTPSRVEEFVGCRRSRGYTQQRSALALKPLLEYLHGLGALPVPVGEVSTPRGELLEDYRVHLVAARGLAPSTVKRYVSVGEAFLAGLDEHADEAGLGWLTGRHVVEFVAGESRRLCPGSAKDLVTCLRSFLRFLYASGRTPCELSGGVPTVAVWGGGSLPKALEPEQVTALLESCDPGSLTGLRDLAVLKVLARLGLRAGEVAGLVLEDFDWRQGEVVVRGKGGRVDRMPVPVDVGEVVTAYLRDRRPRVQCRSVFLRVCAPIVGLGPIGVSGVVMRACERAGVPVCGAHRLRHSAATAMLRSGASLSDVGQVLRHHSGPATTSIYANPRKFHQTRDYLVTSVSE
;
A
#
# COMPACT_ATOMS: atom_id res chain seq x y z
N MET A 1 -18.21 -31.50 -4.37
CA MET A 1 -16.95 -31.24 -3.66
C MET A 1 -15.81 -31.67 -4.57
N SER A 2 -15.01 -30.72 -5.08
CA SER A 2 -13.88 -31.05 -5.96
C SER A 2 -12.73 -31.54 -5.10
N ASP A 3 -12.41 -32.81 -5.25
CA ASP A 3 -11.30 -33.49 -4.58
C ASP A 3 -9.95 -32.83 -4.97
N PRO A 4 -9.16 -32.29 -4.04
CA PRO A 4 -7.85 -31.71 -4.34
C PRO A 4 -6.84 -32.69 -4.95
N SER A 5 -7.10 -34.02 -4.86
CA SER A 5 -6.25 -35.08 -5.43
C SER A 5 -6.29 -35.18 -6.97
N ARG A 6 -7.15 -34.42 -7.66
CA ARG A 6 -7.31 -34.49 -9.13
C ARG A 6 -6.30 -33.68 -9.96
N ALA A 7 -5.42 -32.88 -9.34
CA ALA A 7 -4.29 -32.33 -10.09
C ALA A 7 -3.25 -33.45 -10.30
N GLN A 8 -3.14 -33.99 -11.52
CA GLN A 8 -2.03 -34.89 -11.85
C GLN A 8 -0.72 -34.14 -11.67
N MET A 9 -0.17 -34.26 -10.47
CA MET A 9 1.09 -33.63 -10.10
C MET A 9 2.23 -34.55 -10.53
N SER A 10 3.18 -34.04 -11.30
CA SER A 10 4.40 -34.76 -11.71
C SER A 10 5.55 -33.77 -11.84
N GLY A 11 6.78 -34.23 -11.78
CA GLY A 11 7.98 -33.41 -11.90
C GLY A 11 8.50 -32.89 -10.53
N PRO A 12 9.46 -31.94 -10.55
CA PRO A 12 10.28 -31.60 -9.39
C PRO A 12 9.53 -30.98 -8.21
N LEU A 13 8.31 -30.46 -8.41
CA LEU A 13 7.53 -29.87 -7.32
C LEU A 13 6.58 -30.88 -6.64
N LEU A 14 6.54 -32.13 -7.07
CA LEU A 14 5.61 -33.15 -6.54
C LEU A 14 5.71 -33.31 -5.02
N SER A 15 6.92 -33.40 -4.48
CA SER A 15 7.18 -33.61 -3.05
C SER A 15 6.67 -32.44 -2.16
N PHE A 16 6.46 -31.27 -2.73
CA PHE A 16 6.01 -30.07 -2.00
C PHE A 16 4.49 -29.90 -2.01
N ALA A 17 3.75 -30.69 -2.80
CA ALA A 17 2.32 -30.46 -3.07
C ALA A 17 1.45 -30.58 -1.81
N ALA A 18 1.70 -31.59 -0.97
CA ALA A 18 0.92 -31.80 0.26
C ALA A 18 1.14 -30.63 1.26
N GLY A 19 2.39 -30.30 1.56
CA GLY A 19 2.71 -29.20 2.47
C GLY A 19 2.23 -27.84 1.93
N PHE A 20 2.29 -27.61 0.62
CA PHE A 20 1.74 -26.39 0.02
C PHE A 20 0.22 -26.31 0.18
N ALA A 21 -0.51 -27.41 0.04
CA ALA A 21 -1.94 -27.44 0.28
C ALA A 21 -2.29 -27.12 1.75
N GLU A 22 -1.52 -27.64 2.71
CA GLU A 22 -1.67 -27.38 4.13
C GLU A 22 -1.38 -25.89 4.46
N GLU A 23 -0.30 -25.35 3.90
CA GLU A 23 0.05 -23.93 4.04
C GLU A 23 -1.07 -23.01 3.52
N LEU A 24 -1.60 -23.31 2.34
CA LEU A 24 -2.72 -22.55 1.77
C LEU A 24 -3.98 -22.67 2.65
N ALA A 25 -4.27 -23.85 3.18
CA ALA A 25 -5.38 -24.04 4.12
C ALA A 25 -5.19 -23.21 5.39
N GLY A 26 -3.98 -23.23 5.96
CA GLY A 26 -3.60 -22.39 7.11
C GLY A 26 -3.73 -20.88 6.83
N GLN A 27 -3.47 -20.46 5.60
CA GLN A 27 -3.69 -19.07 5.14
C GLN A 27 -5.16 -18.74 4.84
N GLY A 28 -6.09 -19.68 5.02
CA GLY A 28 -7.53 -19.48 4.85
C GLY A 28 -8.02 -19.57 3.40
N TYR A 29 -7.28 -20.23 2.50
CA TYR A 29 -7.76 -20.50 1.15
C TYR A 29 -8.92 -21.49 1.20
N ARG A 30 -9.95 -21.24 0.39
CA ARG A 30 -11.05 -22.19 0.20
C ARG A 30 -10.57 -23.40 -0.63
N PRO A 31 -11.21 -24.59 -0.50
CA PRO A 31 -10.81 -25.78 -1.26
C PRO A 31 -10.65 -25.57 -2.77
N THR A 32 -11.55 -24.76 -3.38
CA THR A 32 -11.47 -24.40 -4.80
C THR A 32 -10.23 -23.56 -5.13
N GLY A 33 -9.84 -22.65 -4.21
CA GLY A 33 -8.63 -21.84 -4.34
C GLY A 33 -7.36 -22.67 -4.19
N ILE A 34 -7.36 -23.61 -3.24
CA ILE A 34 -6.25 -24.57 -3.04
C ILE A 34 -6.09 -25.42 -4.31
N CYS A 35 -7.17 -25.96 -4.84
CA CYS A 35 -7.16 -26.73 -6.08
C CYS A 35 -6.58 -25.92 -7.25
N ALA A 36 -7.00 -24.65 -7.40
CA ALA A 36 -6.48 -23.79 -8.46
C ALA A 36 -4.98 -23.49 -8.32
N GLN A 37 -4.48 -23.32 -7.10
CA GLN A 37 -3.05 -23.12 -6.83
C GLN A 37 -2.24 -24.39 -7.06
N LEU A 38 -2.77 -25.56 -6.66
CA LEU A 38 -2.14 -26.85 -6.95
C LEU A 38 -2.10 -27.15 -8.46
N GLN A 39 -3.13 -26.80 -9.21
CA GLN A 39 -3.12 -26.91 -10.67
C GLN A 39 -2.05 -26.02 -11.30
N LEU A 40 -1.90 -24.78 -10.82
CA LEU A 40 -0.84 -23.89 -11.27
C LEU A 40 0.55 -24.47 -10.97
N MET A 41 0.73 -24.97 -9.74
CA MET A 41 1.96 -25.66 -9.33
C MET A 41 2.25 -26.90 -10.20
N ALA A 42 1.24 -27.70 -10.53
CA ALA A 42 1.40 -28.85 -11.42
C ALA A 42 1.82 -28.44 -12.84
N HIS A 43 1.30 -27.32 -13.34
CA HIS A 43 1.73 -26.79 -14.64
C HIS A 43 3.18 -26.28 -14.58
N ALA A 44 3.58 -25.58 -13.53
CA ALA A 44 4.94 -25.11 -13.32
C ALA A 44 5.91 -26.30 -13.20
N SER A 45 5.52 -27.34 -12.44
CA SER A 45 6.33 -28.56 -12.25
C SER A 45 6.60 -29.30 -13.56
N ARG A 46 5.57 -29.49 -14.38
CA ARG A 46 5.74 -30.12 -15.71
C ARG A 46 6.59 -29.28 -16.67
N TRP A 47 6.44 -27.95 -16.58
CA TRP A 47 7.25 -27.04 -17.40
C TRP A 47 8.72 -27.10 -17.00
N LEU A 48 9.04 -27.09 -15.69
CA LEU A 48 10.40 -27.29 -15.18
C LEU A 48 10.98 -28.63 -15.65
N ALA A 49 10.23 -29.72 -15.49
CA ALA A 49 10.66 -31.06 -15.93
C ALA A 49 10.97 -31.09 -17.43
N ALA A 50 10.15 -30.44 -18.27
CA ALA A 50 10.37 -30.35 -19.71
C ALA A 50 11.62 -29.52 -20.08
N GLN A 51 12.12 -28.66 -19.19
CA GLN A 51 13.39 -27.93 -19.32
C GLN A 51 14.57 -28.68 -18.69
N GLY A 52 14.36 -29.87 -18.12
CA GLY A 52 15.39 -30.60 -17.37
C GLY A 52 15.81 -29.94 -16.06
N LEU A 53 14.94 -29.08 -15.48
CA LEU A 53 15.24 -28.28 -14.28
C LEU A 53 14.63 -28.91 -13.03
N GLY A 54 15.36 -28.86 -11.92
CA GLY A 54 14.85 -29.12 -10.58
C GLY A 54 14.13 -27.89 -9.99
N VAL A 55 13.75 -28.00 -8.71
CA VAL A 55 13.09 -26.88 -7.99
C VAL A 55 13.99 -25.66 -7.88
N GLU A 56 15.28 -25.85 -7.68
CA GLU A 56 16.31 -24.81 -7.60
C GLU A 56 16.45 -23.99 -8.89
N GLY A 57 16.02 -24.54 -10.02
CA GLY A 57 15.97 -23.86 -11.31
C GLY A 57 14.80 -22.87 -11.46
N PHE A 58 13.90 -22.77 -10.48
CA PHE A 58 12.74 -21.89 -10.58
C PHE A 58 13.07 -20.46 -10.15
N THR A 59 14.02 -19.86 -10.86
CA THR A 59 14.50 -18.49 -10.67
C THR A 59 13.48 -17.44 -11.15
N PRO A 60 13.62 -16.15 -10.76
CA PRO A 60 12.74 -15.07 -11.23
C PRO A 60 12.61 -14.98 -12.75
N SER A 61 13.73 -15.10 -13.49
CA SER A 61 13.73 -15.11 -14.96
C SER A 61 12.90 -16.29 -15.52
N ARG A 62 13.06 -17.47 -14.93
CA ARG A 62 12.30 -18.66 -15.32
C ARG A 62 10.81 -18.57 -14.98
N VAL A 63 10.46 -17.86 -13.91
CA VAL A 63 9.06 -17.53 -13.57
C VAL A 63 8.43 -16.69 -14.68
N GLU A 64 9.13 -15.66 -15.18
CA GLU A 64 8.63 -14.83 -16.28
C GLU A 64 8.53 -15.61 -17.61
N GLU A 65 9.50 -16.48 -17.91
CA GLU A 65 9.44 -17.38 -19.07
C GLU A 65 8.22 -18.32 -18.99
N PHE A 66 8.00 -18.94 -17.83
CA PHE A 66 6.82 -19.79 -17.61
C PHE A 66 5.52 -19.01 -17.79
N VAL A 67 5.42 -17.81 -17.23
CA VAL A 67 4.26 -16.93 -17.38
C VAL A 67 4.06 -16.52 -18.84
N GLY A 68 5.15 -16.20 -19.56
CA GLY A 68 5.14 -15.93 -21.01
C GLY A 68 4.61 -17.12 -21.81
N CYS A 69 5.08 -18.32 -21.51
CA CYS A 69 4.60 -19.56 -22.13
C CYS A 69 3.10 -19.81 -21.85
N ARG A 70 2.60 -19.48 -20.65
CA ARG A 70 1.16 -19.57 -20.35
C ARG A 70 0.35 -18.59 -21.19
N ARG A 71 0.84 -17.35 -21.33
CA ARG A 71 0.18 -16.33 -22.16
C ARG A 71 0.09 -16.74 -23.63
N SER A 72 1.18 -17.26 -24.19
CA SER A 72 1.22 -17.73 -25.58
C SER A 72 0.32 -18.94 -25.86
N ARG A 73 0.10 -19.80 -24.84
CA ARG A 73 -0.82 -20.94 -24.89
C ARG A 73 -2.29 -20.59 -24.66
N GLY A 74 -2.64 -19.31 -24.56
CA GLY A 74 -4.03 -18.84 -24.45
C GLY A 74 -4.67 -18.99 -23.07
N TYR A 75 -3.92 -19.26 -22.01
CA TYR A 75 -4.49 -19.27 -20.66
C TYR A 75 -5.04 -17.88 -20.31
N THR A 76 -6.26 -17.81 -19.78
CA THR A 76 -6.93 -16.56 -19.40
C THR A 76 -6.74 -16.19 -17.93
N GLN A 77 -6.44 -17.19 -17.07
CA GLN A 77 -6.24 -17.01 -15.64
C GLN A 77 -4.80 -17.31 -15.22
N GLN A 78 -4.39 -16.77 -14.07
CA GLN A 78 -3.08 -17.00 -13.47
C GLN A 78 -1.92 -16.74 -14.47
N ARG A 79 -1.95 -15.57 -15.12
CA ARG A 79 -1.07 -15.15 -16.22
C ARG A 79 0.03 -14.17 -15.80
N SER A 80 0.27 -14.04 -14.50
CA SER A 80 1.28 -13.11 -13.96
C SER A 80 2.15 -13.82 -12.93
N ALA A 81 3.36 -13.34 -12.73
CA ALA A 81 4.23 -13.80 -11.65
C ALA A 81 3.57 -13.68 -10.26
N LEU A 82 2.68 -12.70 -10.10
CA LEU A 82 1.91 -12.53 -8.87
C LEU A 82 1.04 -13.75 -8.53
N ALA A 83 0.54 -14.48 -9.53
CA ALA A 83 -0.24 -15.69 -9.29
C ALA A 83 0.59 -16.84 -8.68
N LEU A 84 1.90 -16.85 -8.94
CA LEU A 84 2.86 -17.81 -8.38
C LEU A 84 3.40 -17.39 -7.01
N LYS A 85 3.12 -16.15 -6.57
CA LYS A 85 3.64 -15.62 -5.32
C LYS A 85 3.44 -16.56 -4.12
N PRO A 86 2.24 -17.17 -3.89
CA PRO A 86 2.05 -18.09 -2.77
C PRO A 86 2.98 -19.31 -2.85
N LEU A 87 3.17 -19.86 -4.04
CA LEU A 87 4.06 -21.00 -4.27
C LEU A 87 5.53 -20.63 -4.03
N LEU A 88 5.96 -19.48 -4.57
CA LEU A 88 7.33 -19.01 -4.41
C LEU A 88 7.65 -18.68 -2.94
N GLU A 89 6.73 -18.02 -2.22
CA GLU A 89 6.89 -17.74 -0.78
C GLU A 89 6.99 -19.04 0.03
N TYR A 90 6.17 -20.04 -0.27
CA TYR A 90 6.22 -21.34 0.37
C TYR A 90 7.56 -22.06 0.12
N LEU A 91 8.01 -22.13 -1.14
CA LEU A 91 9.28 -22.77 -1.48
C LEU A 91 10.50 -22.04 -0.91
N HIS A 92 10.46 -20.69 -0.86
CA HIS A 92 11.48 -19.89 -0.17
C HIS A 92 11.51 -20.16 1.32
N GLY A 93 10.35 -20.26 1.96
CA GLY A 93 10.22 -20.56 3.39
C GLY A 93 10.83 -21.93 3.75
N LEU A 94 10.83 -22.88 2.83
CA LEU A 94 11.47 -24.19 2.97
C LEU A 94 12.96 -24.19 2.59
N GLY A 95 13.50 -23.08 2.08
CA GLY A 95 14.87 -23.06 1.54
C GLY A 95 15.04 -23.89 0.26
N ALA A 96 13.94 -24.29 -0.40
CA ALA A 96 13.96 -25.10 -1.60
C ALA A 96 14.34 -24.30 -2.87
N LEU A 97 14.11 -23.00 -2.85
CA LEU A 97 14.62 -22.09 -3.87
C LEU A 97 15.98 -21.53 -3.42
N PRO A 98 16.95 -21.41 -4.32
CA PRO A 98 18.15 -20.67 -3.98
C PRO A 98 17.71 -19.29 -3.48
N VAL A 99 18.29 -18.87 -2.36
CA VAL A 99 18.30 -17.42 -2.03
C VAL A 99 18.76 -16.77 -3.33
N PRO A 100 18.09 -15.74 -3.86
CA PRO A 100 18.58 -15.06 -5.03
C PRO A 100 20.02 -14.66 -4.73
N VAL A 101 20.95 -15.51 -5.09
CA VAL A 101 22.36 -15.14 -5.25
C VAL A 101 22.24 -14.15 -6.38
N GLY A 102 22.44 -12.87 -6.06
CA GLY A 102 22.06 -11.76 -6.90
C GLY A 102 22.11 -12.14 -8.36
N GLU A 103 21.03 -11.92 -9.10
CA GLU A 103 21.08 -11.87 -10.56
C GLU A 103 22.41 -11.28 -10.89
N VAL A 104 23.15 -11.85 -11.85
CA VAL A 104 24.48 -11.36 -12.25
C VAL A 104 24.39 -9.85 -12.09
N SER A 105 25.11 -9.34 -11.06
CA SER A 105 24.85 -7.99 -10.57
C SER A 105 25.11 -7.08 -11.75
N THR A 106 24.05 -6.61 -12.38
CA THR A 106 24.23 -5.67 -13.47
C THR A 106 24.76 -4.40 -12.83
N PRO A 107 25.69 -3.68 -13.46
CA PRO A 107 26.20 -2.40 -12.93
C PRO A 107 25.08 -1.46 -12.48
N ARG A 108 23.92 -1.58 -13.14
CA ARG A 108 22.70 -0.86 -12.82
C ARG A 108 22.03 -1.35 -11.53
N GLY A 109 21.97 -2.67 -11.33
CA GLY A 109 21.42 -3.27 -10.11
C GLY A 109 22.28 -2.91 -8.88
N GLU A 110 23.61 -2.95 -9.02
CA GLU A 110 24.55 -2.52 -7.97
C GLU A 110 24.34 -1.04 -7.62
N LEU A 111 24.24 -0.20 -8.62
CA LEU A 111 24.00 1.23 -8.41
C LEU A 111 22.69 1.51 -7.66
N LEU A 112 21.60 0.82 -8.00
CA LEU A 112 20.31 0.96 -7.32
C LEU A 112 20.37 0.42 -5.89
N GLU A 113 21.13 -0.64 -5.64
CA GLU A 113 21.35 -1.18 -4.30
C GLU A 113 22.20 -0.24 -3.45
N ASP A 114 23.28 0.34 -3.99
CA ASP A 114 24.07 1.38 -3.33
C ASP A 114 23.18 2.58 -2.96
N TYR A 115 22.29 2.98 -3.88
CA TYR A 115 21.34 4.06 -3.61
C TYR A 115 20.35 3.67 -2.51
N ARG A 116 19.83 2.44 -2.51
CA ARG A 116 18.96 1.94 -1.45
C ARG A 116 19.66 1.99 -0.08
N VAL A 117 20.89 1.52 -0.01
CA VAL A 117 21.68 1.55 1.23
C VAL A 117 21.91 2.99 1.69
N HIS A 118 22.27 3.90 0.78
CA HIS A 118 22.41 5.33 1.08
C HIS A 118 21.12 5.93 1.67
N LEU A 119 19.95 5.64 1.08
CA LEU A 119 18.67 6.15 1.56
C LEU A 119 18.31 5.65 2.96
N VAL A 120 18.68 4.42 3.29
CA VAL A 120 18.46 3.82 4.62
C VAL A 120 19.49 4.33 5.63
N ALA A 121 20.77 4.18 5.32
CA ALA A 121 21.85 4.45 6.27
C ALA A 121 22.10 5.96 6.50
N ALA A 122 22.20 6.74 5.41
CA ALA A 122 22.52 8.17 5.52
C ALA A 122 21.29 9.05 5.77
N ARG A 123 20.08 8.62 5.35
CA ARG A 123 18.87 9.45 5.43
C ARG A 123 17.77 8.87 6.34
N GLY A 124 17.91 7.66 6.86
CA GLY A 124 16.95 7.04 7.78
C GLY A 124 15.53 6.95 7.22
N LEU A 125 15.36 6.78 5.89
CA LEU A 125 14.04 6.80 5.27
C LEU A 125 13.28 5.50 5.51
N ALA A 126 11.96 5.63 5.71
CA ALA A 126 11.08 4.47 5.88
C ALA A 126 11.07 3.58 4.61
N PRO A 127 10.89 2.24 4.74
CA PRO A 127 10.97 1.28 3.63
C PRO A 127 10.09 1.63 2.43
N SER A 128 8.86 2.11 2.68
CA SER A 128 7.94 2.53 1.60
C SER A 128 8.43 3.76 0.84
N THR A 129 9.12 4.67 1.52
CA THR A 129 9.74 5.85 0.91
C THR A 129 10.96 5.41 0.10
N VAL A 130 11.83 4.57 0.67
CA VAL A 130 12.99 4.00 -0.03
C VAL A 130 12.57 3.31 -1.32
N LYS A 131 11.56 2.42 -1.26
CA LYS A 131 11.03 1.74 -2.45
C LYS A 131 10.62 2.72 -3.55
N ARG A 132 9.92 3.80 -3.19
CA ARG A 132 9.49 4.83 -4.17
C ARG A 132 10.70 5.56 -4.79
N TYR A 133 11.68 5.93 -3.99
CA TYR A 133 12.89 6.62 -4.46
C TYR A 133 13.70 5.74 -5.41
N VAL A 134 13.91 4.48 -5.04
CA VAL A 134 14.61 3.49 -5.88
C VAL A 134 13.85 3.24 -7.18
N SER A 135 12.52 3.08 -7.13
CA SER A 135 11.70 2.88 -8.34
C SER A 135 11.77 4.05 -9.33
N VAL A 136 11.90 5.30 -8.86
CA VAL A 136 12.13 6.45 -9.74
C VAL A 136 13.55 6.42 -10.33
N GLY A 137 14.56 6.05 -9.56
CA GLY A 137 15.92 5.86 -10.07
C GLY A 137 15.98 4.76 -11.14
N GLU A 138 15.32 3.65 -10.89
CA GLU A 138 15.18 2.54 -11.83
C GLU A 138 14.50 2.97 -13.14
N ALA A 139 13.36 3.67 -13.05
CA ALA A 139 12.64 4.18 -14.20
C ALA A 139 13.48 5.19 -15.01
N PHE A 140 14.23 6.06 -14.32
CA PHE A 140 15.14 7.00 -14.96
C PHE A 140 16.23 6.29 -15.75
N LEU A 141 16.92 5.33 -15.10
CA LEU A 141 17.94 4.54 -15.77
C LEU A 141 17.37 3.67 -16.90
N ALA A 142 16.10 3.23 -16.81
CA ALA A 142 15.43 2.48 -17.87
C ALA A 142 15.11 3.34 -19.10
N GLY A 143 14.95 4.63 -18.89
CA GLY A 143 14.70 5.59 -20.00
C GLY A 143 15.97 6.08 -20.69
N LEU A 144 17.15 5.69 -20.22
CA LEU A 144 18.43 5.99 -20.88
C LEU A 144 18.75 4.91 -21.90
N ASP A 145 19.37 5.29 -23.03
CA ASP A 145 19.72 4.39 -24.12
C ASP A 145 20.64 3.24 -23.68
N GLU A 146 20.67 2.14 -24.46
CA GLU A 146 21.41 0.90 -24.19
C GLU A 146 22.92 1.11 -23.93
N HIS A 147 23.51 2.20 -24.38
CA HIS A 147 24.92 2.54 -24.12
C HIS A 147 25.23 2.98 -22.68
N ALA A 148 24.20 3.15 -21.85
CA ALA A 148 24.34 3.54 -20.45
C ALA A 148 25.05 2.50 -19.59
N ASP A 149 25.01 1.21 -19.96
CA ASP A 149 25.58 0.12 -19.17
C ASP A 149 27.11 -0.06 -19.41
N GLU A 150 27.62 0.38 -20.56
CA GLU A 150 29.02 0.11 -20.96
C GLU A 150 30.05 1.17 -20.52
N ALA A 151 29.64 2.43 -20.35
CA ALA A 151 30.55 3.56 -20.15
C ALA A 151 30.40 4.29 -18.79
N GLY A 152 29.58 3.77 -17.89
CA GLY A 152 29.21 4.50 -16.67
C GLY A 152 28.28 5.70 -17.02
N LEU A 153 27.99 6.54 -16.03
CA LEU A 153 27.05 7.68 -16.18
C LEU A 153 27.78 9.02 -16.44
N GLY A 154 29.05 8.99 -16.86
CA GLY A 154 29.84 10.20 -17.12
C GLY A 154 29.30 11.06 -18.30
N TRP A 155 28.57 10.45 -19.21
CA TRP A 155 27.92 11.08 -20.36
C TRP A 155 26.56 11.71 -20.03
N LEU A 156 26.02 11.48 -18.84
CA LEU A 156 24.70 11.97 -18.43
C LEU A 156 24.70 13.51 -18.41
N THR A 157 23.71 14.10 -19.06
CA THR A 157 23.57 15.57 -19.16
C THR A 157 22.20 16.03 -18.66
N GLY A 158 22.07 17.34 -18.42
CA GLY A 158 20.79 17.94 -18.05
C GLY A 158 19.68 17.71 -19.07
N ARG A 159 20.03 17.50 -20.36
CA ARG A 159 19.05 17.18 -21.41
C ARG A 159 18.29 15.89 -21.11
N HIS A 160 18.99 14.80 -20.76
CA HIS A 160 18.39 13.52 -20.42
C HIS A 160 17.43 13.64 -19.23
N VAL A 161 17.82 14.45 -18.24
CA VAL A 161 16.99 14.73 -17.06
C VAL A 161 15.69 15.44 -17.46
N VAL A 162 15.78 16.47 -18.30
CA VAL A 162 14.61 17.24 -18.77
C VAL A 162 13.68 16.37 -19.63
N GLU A 163 14.22 15.59 -20.55
CA GLU A 163 13.48 14.69 -21.42
C GLU A 163 12.71 13.63 -20.62
N PHE A 164 13.35 13.02 -19.62
CA PHE A 164 12.68 12.07 -18.72
C PHE A 164 11.53 12.71 -17.95
N VAL A 165 11.78 13.88 -17.30
CA VAL A 165 10.72 14.57 -16.54
C VAL A 165 9.57 15.01 -17.45
N ALA A 166 9.85 15.50 -18.65
CA ALA A 166 8.84 15.90 -19.63
C ALA A 166 8.01 14.69 -20.10
N GLY A 167 8.64 13.56 -20.37
CA GLY A 167 7.98 12.32 -20.75
C GLY A 167 7.03 11.80 -19.65
N GLU A 168 7.53 11.66 -18.44
CA GLU A 168 6.74 11.16 -17.31
C GLU A 168 5.65 12.15 -16.85
N SER A 169 5.91 13.47 -16.91
CA SER A 169 4.93 14.48 -16.47
C SER A 169 3.65 14.48 -17.32
N ARG A 170 3.71 14.02 -18.58
CA ARG A 170 2.52 13.88 -19.43
C ARG A 170 1.57 12.77 -18.95
N ARG A 171 2.08 11.81 -18.19
CA ARG A 171 1.36 10.60 -17.73
C ARG A 171 0.91 10.73 -16.29
N LEU A 172 1.47 11.68 -15.53
CA LEU A 172 1.27 11.81 -14.10
C LEU A 172 0.37 13.01 -13.77
N CYS A 173 -0.42 12.88 -12.71
CA CYS A 173 -1.07 14.05 -12.13
C CYS A 173 -0.03 14.99 -11.46
N PRO A 174 -0.33 16.30 -11.33
CA PRO A 174 0.63 17.28 -10.82
C PRO A 174 1.29 16.93 -9.48
N GLY A 175 0.54 16.29 -8.58
CA GLY A 175 1.08 15.83 -7.28
C GLY A 175 2.11 14.71 -7.45
N SER A 176 1.82 13.74 -8.31
CA SER A 176 2.76 12.63 -8.60
C SER A 176 3.99 13.12 -9.36
N ALA A 177 3.84 14.11 -10.25
CA ALA A 177 4.96 14.72 -10.96
C ALA A 177 5.89 15.47 -9.99
N LYS A 178 5.36 16.16 -8.98
CA LYS A 178 6.15 16.79 -7.92
C LYS A 178 6.93 15.77 -7.09
N ASP A 179 6.30 14.64 -6.77
CA ASP A 179 6.96 13.53 -6.06
C ASP A 179 8.08 12.92 -6.91
N LEU A 180 7.86 12.68 -8.21
CA LEU A 180 8.86 12.23 -9.17
C LEU A 180 10.08 13.15 -9.15
N VAL A 181 9.89 14.47 -9.30
CA VAL A 181 10.95 15.48 -9.26
C VAL A 181 11.75 15.41 -7.95
N THR A 182 11.07 15.24 -6.83
CA THR A 182 11.71 15.12 -5.51
C THR A 182 12.59 13.87 -5.42
N CYS A 183 12.10 12.75 -5.89
CA CYS A 183 12.82 11.48 -5.90
C CYS A 183 14.01 11.53 -6.88
N LEU A 184 13.79 12.07 -8.08
CA LEU A 184 14.84 12.20 -9.11
C LEU A 184 15.97 13.12 -8.64
N ARG A 185 15.67 14.27 -8.04
CA ARG A 185 16.70 15.16 -7.45
C ARG A 185 17.56 14.45 -6.40
N SER A 186 16.92 13.61 -5.57
CA SER A 186 17.65 12.82 -4.59
C SER A 186 18.58 11.81 -5.25
N PHE A 187 18.14 11.14 -6.30
CA PHE A 187 18.94 10.17 -7.03
C PHE A 187 20.14 10.84 -7.74
N LEU A 188 19.91 11.95 -8.42
CA LEU A 188 20.99 12.71 -9.10
C LEU A 188 22.04 13.24 -8.12
N ARG A 189 21.63 13.71 -6.93
CA ARG A 189 22.60 14.09 -5.88
C ARG A 189 23.40 12.91 -5.39
N PHE A 190 22.79 11.74 -5.24
CA PHE A 190 23.51 10.52 -4.90
C PHE A 190 24.53 10.16 -5.98
N LEU A 191 24.17 10.20 -7.26
CA LEU A 191 25.07 9.92 -8.37
C LEU A 191 26.29 10.84 -8.35
N TYR A 192 26.10 12.12 -8.12
CA TYR A 192 27.19 13.09 -8.00
C TYR A 192 28.06 12.84 -6.76
N ALA A 193 27.44 12.67 -5.60
CA ALA A 193 28.13 12.43 -4.34
C ALA A 193 28.95 11.13 -4.32
N SER A 194 28.50 10.11 -5.09
CA SER A 194 29.21 8.84 -5.26
C SER A 194 30.21 8.83 -6.42
N GLY A 195 30.45 9.98 -7.06
CA GLY A 195 31.41 10.12 -8.18
C GLY A 195 30.96 9.43 -9.47
N ARG A 196 29.67 9.08 -9.61
CA ARG A 196 29.13 8.42 -10.80
C ARG A 196 28.86 9.40 -11.95
N THR A 197 28.70 10.69 -11.65
CA THR A 197 28.56 11.78 -12.63
C THR A 197 29.60 12.88 -12.36
N PRO A 198 30.16 13.52 -13.41
CA PRO A 198 31.19 14.54 -13.27
C PRO A 198 30.65 15.88 -12.73
N CYS A 199 29.34 16.09 -12.83
CA CYS A 199 28.70 17.32 -12.37
C CYS A 199 27.35 17.03 -11.69
N GLU A 200 26.91 17.98 -10.86
CA GLU A 200 25.64 17.89 -10.17
C GLU A 200 24.47 18.30 -11.10
N LEU A 201 23.60 17.34 -11.40
CA LEU A 201 22.49 17.53 -12.34
C LEU A 201 21.15 17.82 -11.66
N SER A 202 21.09 17.75 -10.34
CA SER A 202 19.81 17.91 -9.60
C SER A 202 19.22 19.32 -9.72
N GLY A 203 20.08 20.33 -9.94
CA GLY A 203 19.67 21.72 -10.19
C GLY A 203 18.94 21.91 -11.53
N GLY A 204 19.27 21.08 -12.54
CA GLY A 204 18.65 21.09 -13.85
C GLY A 204 17.27 20.40 -13.93
N VAL A 205 16.83 19.73 -12.86
CA VAL A 205 15.51 19.07 -12.82
C VAL A 205 14.40 20.14 -12.85
N PRO A 206 13.53 20.15 -13.87
CA PRO A 206 12.45 21.12 -13.99
C PRO A 206 11.56 21.13 -12.75
N THR A 207 11.14 22.30 -12.33
CA THR A 207 10.15 22.43 -11.25
C THR A 207 8.77 22.28 -11.88
N VAL A 208 8.01 21.27 -11.42
CA VAL A 208 6.59 21.16 -11.81
C VAL A 208 5.83 22.26 -11.06
N ALA A 209 5.44 23.30 -11.76
CA ALA A 209 4.59 24.35 -11.21
C ALA A 209 3.21 23.75 -10.92
N VAL A 210 2.95 23.45 -9.66
CA VAL A 210 1.59 23.24 -9.19
C VAL A 210 1.01 24.63 -8.99
N TRP A 211 0.32 25.16 -9.97
CA TRP A 211 -0.43 26.40 -9.79
C TRP A 211 -1.36 26.20 -8.61
N GLY A 212 -1.13 26.95 -7.55
CA GLY A 212 -1.75 26.79 -6.24
C GLY A 212 -3.26 27.06 -6.15
N GLY A 213 -3.97 26.88 -7.26
CA GLY A 213 -5.42 26.81 -7.33
C GLY A 213 -5.99 25.40 -7.21
N GLY A 214 -5.17 24.40 -6.89
CA GLY A 214 -5.66 23.08 -6.56
C GLY A 214 -6.67 23.19 -5.45
N SER A 215 -7.94 22.88 -5.72
CA SER A 215 -9.02 22.89 -4.75
C SER A 215 -8.51 22.28 -3.46
N LEU A 216 -8.60 23.05 -2.36
CA LEU A 216 -8.44 22.50 -1.01
C LEU A 216 -9.07 21.12 -0.95
N PRO A 217 -8.43 20.14 -0.32
CA PRO A 217 -9.03 18.84 -0.18
C PRO A 217 -10.43 19.02 0.42
N LYS A 218 -11.45 18.91 -0.45
CA LYS A 218 -12.82 19.17 0.01
C LYS A 218 -13.15 18.07 1.01
N ALA A 219 -13.31 18.42 2.28
CA ALA A 219 -13.89 17.51 3.26
C ALA A 219 -15.20 16.97 2.68
N LEU A 220 -15.56 15.75 3.04
CA LEU A 220 -16.91 15.25 2.81
C LEU A 220 -17.85 16.03 3.75
N GLU A 221 -19.02 16.40 3.29
CA GLU A 221 -20.01 17.00 4.14
C GLU A 221 -20.59 15.94 5.12
N PRO A 222 -21.12 16.33 6.27
CA PRO A 222 -21.61 15.39 7.31
C PRO A 222 -22.58 14.35 6.75
N GLU A 223 -23.49 14.76 5.88
CA GLU A 223 -24.48 13.90 5.25
C GLU A 223 -23.82 12.83 4.37
N GLN A 224 -22.74 13.19 3.67
CA GLN A 224 -21.96 12.24 2.85
C GLN A 224 -21.21 11.23 3.73
N VAL A 225 -20.67 11.67 4.88
CA VAL A 225 -20.03 10.75 5.84
C VAL A 225 -21.06 9.79 6.39
N THR A 226 -22.25 10.26 6.75
CA THR A 226 -23.37 9.43 7.22
C THR A 226 -23.76 8.42 6.16
N ALA A 227 -23.97 8.84 4.91
CA ALA A 227 -24.30 7.95 3.80
C ALA A 227 -23.24 6.86 3.57
N LEU A 228 -21.93 7.18 3.73
CA LEU A 228 -20.86 6.18 3.68
C LEU A 228 -21.03 5.10 4.77
N LEU A 229 -21.31 5.52 6.00
CA LEU A 229 -21.49 4.60 7.13
C LEU A 229 -22.72 3.70 6.92
N GLU A 230 -23.84 4.28 6.51
CA GLU A 230 -25.10 3.58 6.24
C GLU A 230 -25.03 2.66 5.02
N SER A 231 -24.12 2.91 4.08
CA SER A 231 -23.89 2.05 2.92
C SER A 231 -23.35 0.66 3.28
N CYS A 232 -22.91 0.46 4.52
CA CYS A 232 -22.37 -0.80 4.99
C CYS A 232 -23.50 -1.70 5.53
N ASP A 233 -23.76 -2.82 4.85
CA ASP A 233 -24.69 -3.85 5.34
C ASP A 233 -24.01 -4.72 6.42
N PRO A 234 -24.41 -4.62 7.71
CA PRO A 234 -23.80 -5.42 8.79
C PRO A 234 -24.01 -6.93 8.62
N GLY A 235 -25.00 -7.35 7.82
CA GLY A 235 -25.28 -8.75 7.50
C GLY A 235 -24.28 -9.36 6.53
N SER A 236 -23.61 -8.55 5.72
CA SER A 236 -22.65 -9.02 4.73
C SER A 236 -21.31 -9.47 5.35
N LEU A 237 -20.53 -10.27 4.60
CA LEU A 237 -19.22 -10.76 5.04
C LEU A 237 -18.22 -9.64 5.37
N THR A 238 -18.35 -8.50 4.70
CA THR A 238 -17.42 -7.38 4.85
C THR A 238 -18.03 -6.21 5.61
N GLY A 239 -19.34 -6.16 5.77
CA GLY A 239 -20.07 -4.98 6.22
C GLY A 239 -19.65 -4.46 7.59
N LEU A 240 -19.64 -5.32 8.62
CA LEU A 240 -19.19 -4.91 9.95
C LEU A 240 -17.73 -4.48 9.96
N ARG A 241 -16.86 -5.15 9.21
CA ARG A 241 -15.47 -4.74 9.07
C ARG A 241 -15.36 -3.37 8.42
N ASP A 242 -16.04 -3.18 7.31
CA ASP A 242 -15.98 -1.96 6.52
C ASP A 242 -16.57 -0.78 7.32
N LEU A 243 -17.68 -1.00 8.03
CA LEU A 243 -18.27 -0.02 8.95
C LEU A 243 -17.29 0.36 10.08
N ALA A 244 -16.64 -0.63 10.72
CA ALA A 244 -15.68 -0.37 11.78
C ALA A 244 -14.46 0.43 11.25
N VAL A 245 -13.94 0.07 10.07
CA VAL A 245 -12.87 0.83 9.40
C VAL A 245 -13.29 2.28 9.13
N LEU A 246 -14.49 2.48 8.57
CA LEU A 246 -15.01 3.81 8.26
C LEU A 246 -15.23 4.65 9.52
N LYS A 247 -15.81 4.06 10.59
CA LYS A 247 -15.96 4.78 11.87
C LYS A 247 -14.65 5.16 12.50
N VAL A 248 -13.66 4.25 12.53
CA VAL A 248 -12.30 4.58 13.03
C VAL A 248 -11.67 5.71 12.23
N LEU A 249 -11.79 5.71 10.90
CA LEU A 249 -11.28 6.79 10.05
C LEU A 249 -12.01 8.12 10.30
N ALA A 250 -13.34 8.10 10.36
CA ALA A 250 -14.16 9.31 10.45
C ALA A 250 -14.17 9.94 11.85
N ARG A 251 -14.18 9.13 12.93
CA ARG A 251 -14.25 9.59 14.31
C ARG A 251 -12.89 9.90 14.92
N LEU A 252 -11.91 9.01 14.70
CA LEU A 252 -10.56 9.18 15.26
C LEU A 252 -9.61 9.90 14.29
N GLY A 253 -10.01 10.15 13.06
CA GLY A 253 -9.21 10.83 12.05
C GLY A 253 -7.89 10.10 11.74
N LEU A 254 -7.82 8.77 11.90
CA LEU A 254 -6.61 7.99 11.66
C LEU A 254 -6.20 8.01 10.18
N ARG A 255 -4.90 7.86 9.93
CA ARG A 255 -4.40 7.61 8.57
C ARG A 255 -4.65 6.15 8.18
N ALA A 256 -4.81 5.88 6.88
CA ALA A 256 -4.97 4.50 6.39
C ALA A 256 -3.88 3.54 6.89
N GLY A 257 -2.64 4.00 6.99
CA GLY A 257 -1.52 3.22 7.53
C GLY A 257 -1.62 2.96 9.03
N GLU A 258 -2.15 3.92 9.79
CA GLU A 258 -2.39 3.77 11.23
C GLU A 258 -3.50 2.74 11.49
N VAL A 259 -4.61 2.82 10.73
CA VAL A 259 -5.70 1.82 10.82
C VAL A 259 -5.22 0.42 10.42
N ALA A 260 -4.42 0.32 9.37
CA ALA A 260 -3.85 -0.95 8.90
C ALA A 260 -2.88 -1.58 9.91
N GLY A 261 -2.19 -0.73 10.69
CA GLY A 261 -1.23 -1.15 11.71
C GLY A 261 -1.83 -1.51 13.07
N LEU A 262 -3.15 -1.32 13.27
CA LEU A 262 -3.80 -1.67 14.54
C LEU A 262 -3.75 -3.18 14.79
N VAL A 263 -3.32 -3.55 15.99
CA VAL A 263 -3.35 -4.92 16.49
C VAL A 263 -4.31 -5.07 17.66
N LEU A 264 -4.71 -6.29 17.97
CA LEU A 264 -5.72 -6.57 19.02
C LEU A 264 -5.33 -6.00 20.37
N GLU A 265 -4.03 -5.98 20.67
CA GLU A 265 -3.45 -5.48 21.92
C GLU A 265 -3.45 -3.94 22.01
N ASP A 266 -3.72 -3.24 20.92
CA ASP A 266 -3.78 -1.78 20.92
C ASP A 266 -5.03 -1.23 21.59
N PHE A 267 -6.09 -2.03 21.72
CA PHE A 267 -7.32 -1.63 22.38
C PHE A 267 -7.30 -1.96 23.87
N ASP A 268 -7.25 -0.95 24.70
CA ASP A 268 -7.53 -1.07 26.12
C ASP A 268 -9.04 -0.86 26.37
N TRP A 269 -9.78 -1.96 26.35
CA TRP A 269 -11.24 -1.94 26.54
C TRP A 269 -11.69 -1.47 27.92
N ARG A 270 -10.82 -1.60 28.95
CA ARG A 270 -11.12 -1.17 30.32
C ARG A 270 -11.01 0.33 30.47
N GLN A 271 -10.01 0.92 29.85
CA GLN A 271 -9.80 2.37 29.86
C GLN A 271 -10.55 3.07 28.73
N GLY A 272 -11.10 2.34 27.75
CA GLY A 272 -11.73 2.91 26.57
C GLY A 272 -10.73 3.66 25.68
N GLU A 273 -9.51 3.16 25.57
CA GLU A 273 -8.43 3.80 24.80
C GLU A 273 -7.89 2.89 23.70
N VAL A 274 -7.30 3.51 22.68
CA VAL A 274 -6.55 2.82 21.63
C VAL A 274 -5.16 3.41 21.47
N VAL A 275 -4.17 2.55 21.36
CA VAL A 275 -2.78 2.91 21.06
C VAL A 275 -2.60 2.98 19.56
N VAL A 276 -2.11 4.11 19.06
CA VAL A 276 -1.91 4.36 17.63
C VAL A 276 -0.43 4.61 17.36
N ARG A 277 0.14 3.81 16.44
CA ARG A 277 1.54 3.98 16.01
C ARG A 277 1.58 4.83 14.75
N GLY A 278 2.16 6.01 14.89
CA GLY A 278 2.30 7.00 13.82
C GLY A 278 3.62 6.87 13.04
N LYS A 279 3.79 7.76 12.07
CA LYS A 279 5.03 7.87 11.29
C LYS A 279 6.22 8.21 12.22
N GLY A 280 7.34 7.54 12.03
CA GLY A 280 8.57 7.76 12.82
C GLY A 280 8.58 7.03 14.17
N GLY A 281 7.80 5.95 14.33
CA GLY A 281 7.79 5.13 15.54
C GLY A 281 7.07 5.75 16.75
N ARG A 282 6.36 6.85 16.57
CA ARG A 282 5.62 7.52 17.64
C ARG A 282 4.40 6.71 18.04
N VAL A 283 4.14 6.70 19.34
CA VAL A 283 3.02 5.98 19.95
C VAL A 283 2.17 6.98 20.71
N ASP A 284 0.90 7.08 20.35
CA ASP A 284 -0.08 7.96 20.99
C ASP A 284 -1.26 7.14 21.52
N ARG A 285 -1.85 7.56 22.66
CA ARG A 285 -3.09 6.99 23.18
C ARG A 285 -4.24 7.94 22.84
N MET A 286 -5.36 7.36 22.46
CA MET A 286 -6.57 8.11 22.12
C MET A 286 -7.79 7.46 22.76
N PRO A 287 -8.75 8.26 23.26
CA PRO A 287 -10.01 7.72 23.70
C PRO A 287 -10.79 7.14 22.52
N VAL A 288 -11.44 6.00 22.75
CA VAL A 288 -12.31 5.35 21.77
C VAL A 288 -13.75 5.78 22.03
N PRO A 289 -14.38 6.52 21.11
CA PRO A 289 -15.79 6.86 21.22
C PRO A 289 -16.64 5.59 21.31
N VAL A 290 -17.74 5.64 22.07
CA VAL A 290 -18.61 4.48 22.35
C VAL A 290 -19.08 3.83 21.05
N ASP A 291 -19.55 4.63 20.09
CA ASP A 291 -20.04 4.17 18.80
C ASP A 291 -18.97 3.49 17.92
N VAL A 292 -17.68 3.82 18.12
CA VAL A 292 -16.54 3.13 17.50
C VAL A 292 -16.25 1.82 18.21
N GLY A 293 -16.22 1.85 19.56
CA GLY A 293 -15.97 0.68 20.38
C GLY A 293 -16.99 -0.43 20.14
N GLU A 294 -18.27 -0.09 20.08
CA GLU A 294 -19.37 -1.03 19.80
C GLU A 294 -19.20 -1.74 18.46
N VAL A 295 -18.94 -1.00 17.39
CA VAL A 295 -18.81 -1.59 16.05
C VAL A 295 -17.55 -2.42 15.90
N VAL A 296 -16.42 -1.96 16.47
CA VAL A 296 -15.18 -2.74 16.47
C VAL A 296 -15.37 -4.04 17.25
N THR A 297 -16.01 -3.99 18.43
CA THR A 297 -16.31 -5.18 19.24
C THR A 297 -17.23 -6.15 18.49
N ALA A 298 -18.30 -5.65 17.86
CA ALA A 298 -19.20 -6.46 17.04
C ALA A 298 -18.44 -7.15 15.89
N TYR A 299 -17.57 -6.43 15.19
CA TYR A 299 -16.73 -7.03 14.15
C TYR A 299 -15.83 -8.12 14.70
N LEU A 300 -15.11 -7.84 15.81
CA LEU A 300 -14.16 -8.79 16.41
C LEU A 300 -14.84 -10.08 16.88
N ARG A 301 -16.03 -9.96 17.46
CA ARG A 301 -16.80 -11.08 18.00
C ARG A 301 -17.48 -11.90 16.91
N ASP A 302 -18.11 -11.24 15.95
CA ASP A 302 -19.12 -11.87 15.10
C ASP A 302 -18.63 -12.14 13.65
N ARG A 303 -17.64 -11.37 13.16
CA ARG A 303 -17.27 -11.40 11.73
C ARG A 303 -15.77 -11.49 11.45
N ARG A 304 -14.92 -11.26 12.44
CA ARG A 304 -13.47 -11.38 12.22
C ARG A 304 -13.09 -12.86 12.04
N PRO A 305 -12.38 -13.22 10.94
CA PRO A 305 -11.88 -14.58 10.75
C PRO A 305 -11.04 -15.04 11.94
N ARG A 306 -11.25 -16.29 12.36
CA ARG A 306 -10.48 -16.92 13.46
C ARG A 306 -9.16 -17.44 12.94
N VAL A 307 -8.16 -16.58 12.90
CA VAL A 307 -6.79 -16.87 12.47
C VAL A 307 -5.79 -16.34 13.50
N GLN A 308 -4.56 -16.83 13.49
CA GLN A 308 -3.52 -16.39 14.44
C GLN A 308 -3.01 -14.95 14.18
N CYS A 309 -3.40 -14.32 13.07
CA CYS A 309 -3.02 -12.95 12.75
C CYS A 309 -3.53 -11.97 13.81
N ARG A 310 -2.65 -11.15 14.37
CA ARG A 310 -2.98 -10.18 15.43
C ARG A 310 -3.57 -8.86 14.93
N SER A 311 -3.53 -8.58 13.61
CA SER A 311 -4.13 -7.36 13.05
C SER A 311 -5.63 -7.30 13.37
N VAL A 312 -6.12 -6.12 13.72
CA VAL A 312 -7.56 -5.90 14.00
C VAL A 312 -8.38 -6.18 12.74
N PHE A 313 -8.06 -5.51 11.65
CA PHE A 313 -8.82 -5.60 10.40
C PHE A 313 -8.15 -6.57 9.42
N LEU A 314 -8.87 -7.60 9.03
CA LEU A 314 -8.36 -8.66 8.16
C LEU A 314 -8.96 -8.57 6.76
N ARG A 315 -8.22 -9.13 5.79
CA ARG A 315 -8.76 -9.42 4.46
C ARG A 315 -9.82 -10.52 4.59
N VAL A 316 -10.81 -10.49 3.70
CA VAL A 316 -11.83 -11.54 3.60
C VAL A 316 -11.51 -12.58 2.52
N CYS A 317 -10.53 -12.28 1.68
CA CYS A 317 -10.01 -13.19 0.68
C CYS A 317 -8.59 -13.62 1.08
N ALA A 318 -8.31 -14.88 0.90
CA ALA A 318 -7.00 -15.46 1.19
C ALA A 318 -5.87 -14.78 0.35
N PRO A 319 -4.68 -14.71 0.92
CA PRO A 319 -4.33 -15.07 2.29
C PRO A 319 -5.03 -14.15 3.31
N ILE A 320 -5.57 -14.74 4.39
CA ILE A 320 -6.27 -14.01 5.46
C ILE A 320 -5.24 -13.37 6.39
N VAL A 321 -4.77 -12.22 5.99
CA VAL A 321 -3.78 -11.40 6.70
C VAL A 321 -4.35 -10.02 6.99
N GLY A 322 -3.58 -9.18 7.69
CA GLY A 322 -3.95 -7.79 7.97
C GLY A 322 -4.33 -7.01 6.71
N LEU A 323 -5.34 -6.17 6.83
CA LEU A 323 -5.76 -5.26 5.78
C LEU A 323 -4.72 -4.14 5.66
N GLY A 324 -3.95 -4.13 4.58
CA GLY A 324 -2.94 -3.09 4.35
C GLY A 324 -3.55 -1.70 4.06
N PRO A 325 -2.72 -0.63 4.03
CA PRO A 325 -3.19 0.75 3.82
C PRO A 325 -3.99 0.93 2.52
N ILE A 326 -3.60 0.24 1.45
CA ILE A 326 -4.33 0.24 0.17
C ILE A 326 -5.71 -0.41 0.36
N GLY A 327 -5.78 -1.51 1.12
CA GLY A 327 -7.03 -2.18 1.45
C GLY A 327 -7.98 -1.30 2.25
N VAL A 328 -7.45 -0.56 3.25
CA VAL A 328 -8.21 0.43 4.02
C VAL A 328 -8.76 1.53 3.10
N SER A 329 -7.94 2.09 2.21
CA SER A 329 -8.41 3.08 1.22
C SER A 329 -9.45 2.50 0.28
N GLY A 330 -9.30 1.23 -0.13
CA GLY A 330 -10.26 0.50 -0.95
C GLY A 330 -11.61 0.30 -0.26
N VAL A 331 -11.65 0.17 1.08
CA VAL A 331 -12.92 0.16 1.83
C VAL A 331 -13.66 1.47 1.64
N VAL A 332 -12.97 2.62 1.79
CA VAL A 332 -13.57 3.95 1.60
C VAL A 332 -14.09 4.13 0.17
N MET A 333 -13.28 3.77 -0.83
CA MET A 333 -13.66 3.90 -2.24
C MET A 333 -14.95 3.13 -2.55
N ARG A 334 -15.03 1.86 -2.14
CA ARG A 334 -16.24 1.03 -2.32
C ARG A 334 -17.45 1.56 -1.56
N ALA A 335 -17.23 2.15 -0.37
CA ALA A 335 -18.32 2.80 0.37
C ALA A 335 -18.84 4.04 -0.39
N CYS A 336 -17.95 4.85 -0.98
CA CYS A 336 -18.35 5.97 -1.83
C CYS A 336 -19.19 5.51 -3.02
N GLU A 337 -18.78 4.46 -3.70
CA GLU A 337 -19.52 3.87 -4.84
C GLU A 337 -20.92 3.41 -4.41
N ARG A 338 -21.04 2.69 -3.28
CA ARG A 338 -22.33 2.24 -2.75
C ARG A 338 -23.26 3.38 -2.33
N ALA A 339 -22.66 4.43 -1.73
CA ALA A 339 -23.40 5.60 -1.24
C ALA A 339 -23.73 6.63 -2.35
N GLY A 340 -23.25 6.43 -3.58
CA GLY A 340 -23.40 7.43 -4.64
C GLY A 340 -22.64 8.75 -4.39
N VAL A 341 -21.61 8.71 -3.55
CA VAL A 341 -20.77 9.87 -3.21
C VAL A 341 -19.51 9.88 -4.10
N PRO A 342 -18.97 11.02 -4.48
CA PRO A 342 -17.74 11.09 -5.28
C PRO A 342 -16.60 10.28 -4.68
N VAL A 343 -16.04 9.37 -5.45
CA VAL A 343 -15.02 8.42 -5.00
C VAL A 343 -13.80 9.16 -4.43
N CYS A 344 -13.40 8.77 -3.24
CA CYS A 344 -12.27 9.35 -2.55
C CYS A 344 -11.50 8.31 -1.70
N GLY A 345 -10.26 8.62 -1.31
CA GLY A 345 -9.46 7.77 -0.43
C GLY A 345 -9.66 8.10 1.06
N ALA A 346 -9.09 7.25 1.91
CA ALA A 346 -9.19 7.37 3.38
C ALA A 346 -8.76 8.74 3.95
N HIS A 347 -7.82 9.41 3.27
CA HIS A 347 -7.33 10.73 3.71
C HIS A 347 -8.44 11.80 3.72
N ARG A 348 -9.45 11.64 2.86
CA ARG A 348 -10.60 12.54 2.81
C ARG A 348 -11.44 12.48 4.10
N LEU A 349 -11.65 11.27 4.67
CA LEU A 349 -12.36 11.12 5.95
C LEU A 349 -11.60 11.80 7.11
N ARG A 350 -10.27 11.71 7.11
CA ARG A 350 -9.45 12.44 8.07
C ARG A 350 -9.60 13.96 7.91
N HIS A 351 -9.69 14.50 6.69
CA HIS A 351 -10.00 15.90 6.44
C HIS A 351 -11.40 16.26 6.96
N SER A 352 -12.39 15.37 6.77
CA SER A 352 -13.75 15.59 7.28
C SER A 352 -13.76 15.64 8.80
N ALA A 353 -13.04 14.73 9.47
CA ALA A 353 -12.89 14.76 10.93
C ALA A 353 -12.26 16.08 11.42
N ALA A 354 -11.18 16.54 10.78
CA ALA A 354 -10.57 17.82 11.10
C ALA A 354 -11.53 19.00 10.93
N THR A 355 -12.26 19.02 9.81
CA THR A 355 -13.23 20.08 9.52
C THR A 355 -14.40 20.07 10.51
N ALA A 356 -14.87 18.87 10.90
CA ALA A 356 -15.92 18.72 11.90
C ALA A 356 -15.48 19.29 13.27
N MET A 357 -14.26 18.97 13.73
CA MET A 357 -13.70 19.53 14.97
C MET A 357 -13.62 21.05 14.94
N LEU A 358 -13.14 21.64 13.83
CA LEU A 358 -13.10 23.09 13.67
C LEU A 358 -14.49 23.73 13.66
N ARG A 359 -15.48 23.10 12.99
CA ARG A 359 -16.88 23.53 12.99
C ARG A 359 -17.48 23.49 14.41
N SER A 360 -17.04 22.54 15.25
CA SER A 360 -17.43 22.44 16.66
C SER A 360 -16.68 23.40 17.58
N GLY A 361 -15.85 24.30 17.04
CA GLY A 361 -15.15 25.33 17.79
C GLY A 361 -13.78 24.96 18.34
N ALA A 362 -13.26 23.77 18.00
CA ALA A 362 -11.90 23.40 18.38
C ALA A 362 -10.86 24.32 17.72
N SER A 363 -9.78 24.65 18.45
CA SER A 363 -8.68 25.42 17.89
C SER A 363 -7.87 24.60 16.88
N LEU A 364 -7.14 25.30 15.99
CA LEU A 364 -6.19 24.63 15.07
C LEU A 364 -5.12 23.82 15.82
N SER A 365 -4.74 24.28 17.01
CA SER A 365 -3.80 23.58 17.88
C SER A 365 -4.39 22.24 18.35
N ASP A 366 -5.63 22.26 18.86
CA ASP A 366 -6.32 21.06 19.35
C ASP A 366 -6.51 20.05 18.23
N VAL A 367 -6.98 20.50 17.05
CA VAL A 367 -7.09 19.67 15.86
C VAL A 367 -5.74 19.08 15.46
N GLY A 368 -4.67 19.89 15.52
CA GLY A 368 -3.30 19.46 15.25
C GLY A 368 -2.84 18.36 16.22
N GLN A 369 -3.15 18.50 17.51
CA GLN A 369 -2.85 17.49 18.54
C GLN A 369 -3.64 16.19 18.31
N VAL A 370 -4.96 16.27 18.18
CA VAL A 370 -5.83 15.10 17.96
C VAL A 370 -5.42 14.35 16.69
N LEU A 371 -5.13 15.07 15.62
CA LEU A 371 -4.70 14.47 14.36
C LEU A 371 -3.20 14.15 14.33
N ARG A 372 -2.45 14.44 15.39
CA ARG A 372 -1.01 14.13 15.49
C ARG A 372 -0.22 14.73 14.32
N HIS A 373 -0.45 16.05 14.06
CA HIS A 373 0.32 16.83 13.10
C HIS A 373 1.62 17.33 13.71
N HIS A 374 2.74 16.69 13.37
CA HIS A 374 4.05 17.02 13.95
C HIS A 374 4.85 18.04 13.14
N SER A 375 4.38 18.40 11.95
CA SER A 375 5.06 19.35 11.04
C SER A 375 4.72 20.82 11.33
N GLY A 376 4.16 21.12 12.51
CA GLY A 376 3.80 22.47 12.92
C GLY A 376 2.43 22.96 12.38
N PRO A 377 2.06 24.22 12.72
CA PRO A 377 0.76 24.81 12.38
C PRO A 377 0.45 24.84 10.88
N ALA A 378 1.49 24.89 10.03
CA ALA A 378 1.34 24.93 8.58
C ALA A 378 0.59 23.71 8.01
N THR A 379 0.74 22.54 8.61
CA THR A 379 0.01 21.33 8.18
C THR A 379 -1.46 21.37 8.60
N THR A 380 -1.78 22.03 9.72
CA THR A 380 -3.13 22.16 10.23
C THR A 380 -3.85 23.34 9.57
N SER A 381 -3.13 24.39 9.16
CA SER A 381 -3.69 25.57 8.49
C SER A 381 -4.35 25.27 7.13
N ILE A 382 -4.04 24.11 6.53
CA ILE A 382 -4.72 23.61 5.32
C ILE A 382 -6.24 23.47 5.55
N TYR A 383 -6.67 23.26 6.79
CA TYR A 383 -8.10 23.15 7.17
C TYR A 383 -8.77 24.48 7.49
N ALA A 384 -7.98 25.55 7.75
CA ALA A 384 -8.46 26.87 8.10
C ALA A 384 -8.63 27.77 6.87
N ASN A 385 -9.60 27.49 6.00
CA ASN A 385 -9.94 28.45 4.94
C ASN A 385 -11.01 29.44 5.44
N PRO A 386 -10.66 30.75 5.63
CA PRO A 386 -11.55 31.73 6.22
C PRO A 386 -12.84 32.01 5.44
N ARG A 387 -12.86 31.69 4.12
CA ARG A 387 -13.99 32.06 3.26
C ARG A 387 -15.26 31.17 3.42
N LYS A 388 -15.22 30.12 4.25
CA LYS A 388 -16.39 29.27 4.52
C LYS A 388 -16.96 29.36 5.94
N PHE A 389 -16.31 30.07 6.86
CA PHE A 389 -16.74 30.14 8.26
C PHE A 389 -17.90 31.09 8.53
N HIS A 390 -18.34 31.90 7.58
CA HIS A 390 -19.37 32.95 7.82
C HIS A 390 -20.82 32.46 7.62
N GLN A 391 -21.09 31.21 7.30
CA GLN A 391 -22.48 30.78 6.99
C GLN A 391 -23.08 29.67 7.88
N THR A 392 -22.44 29.25 8.95
CA THR A 392 -23.03 28.17 9.77
C THR A 392 -22.83 28.41 11.27
N ARG A 393 -23.50 29.44 11.80
CA ARG A 393 -23.56 29.65 13.26
C ARG A 393 -24.74 28.92 13.93
N ASP A 394 -25.59 28.22 13.18
CA ASP A 394 -26.91 27.80 13.69
C ASP A 394 -27.14 26.27 13.82
N TYR A 395 -26.09 25.42 13.72
CA TYR A 395 -26.31 23.96 13.77
C TYR A 395 -25.74 23.23 15.00
N LEU A 396 -25.40 23.92 16.09
CA LEU A 396 -24.72 23.29 17.25
C LEU A 396 -25.54 23.25 18.54
N VAL A 397 -26.87 23.39 18.51
CA VAL A 397 -27.69 23.35 19.74
C VAL A 397 -28.60 22.11 19.86
N THR A 398 -28.65 21.21 18.93
CA THR A 398 -29.69 20.14 18.93
C THR A 398 -29.19 18.70 18.97
N SER A 399 -28.02 18.40 19.53
CA SER A 399 -27.64 16.97 19.72
C SER A 399 -26.95 16.65 21.07
N VAL A 400 -27.31 17.37 22.13
CA VAL A 400 -26.97 17.00 23.51
C VAL A 400 -28.25 17.15 24.35
N SER A 401 -29.31 16.47 23.99
CA SER A 401 -30.47 16.22 24.85
C SER A 401 -31.35 15.18 24.15
N GLU A 402 -31.07 13.92 24.35
CA GLU A 402 -32.01 12.82 24.59
C GLU A 402 -31.22 11.53 24.73
#